data_dfd34936acd6e5e495edbda1a166d23b
#
_entry.id   dfd34936acd6e5e495edbda1a166d23b
#
_cell.length_a   1.000
_cell.length_b   1.000
_cell.length_c   1.000
_cell.angle_alpha   90.00
_cell.angle_beta   90.00
_cell.angle_gamma   90.00
#
_symmetry.space_group_name_H-M   'P 1'
#
loop_
_entity.id
_entity.type
_entity.pdbx_description
1 polymer ?
#
loop_
_entity_poly.entity_id
_entity_poly.type
_entity_poly.pdbx_seq_one_letter_code
_entity_poly.pdbx_strand_id
1 'polypeptide(L)'
;MAAVTKAPVPILVATSVSPGSTKAAPGAGTWVDVTAYNGGLLGGRITNSSSAPGVQGQMTWQWTPDPNATPVKIYDLWTWGGDTVAGSTTTASIRLDKEVKFVRAACYGNTTNPVTFESDLAASS
;
A
#
# COMPACT_ATOMS: atom_id res chain seq x y z
N MET A 1 -33.81 -5.09 -5.65
CA MET A 1 -32.59 -4.59 -4.99
C MET A 1 -31.40 -4.97 -5.82
N ALA A 2 -30.56 -4.01 -6.17
CA ALA A 2 -29.32 -4.30 -6.89
C ALA A 2 -28.29 -4.93 -5.95
N ALA A 3 -27.60 -5.96 -6.41
CA ALA A 3 -26.50 -6.54 -5.67
C ALA A 3 -25.33 -5.57 -5.59
N VAL A 4 -24.65 -5.53 -4.44
CA VAL A 4 -23.41 -4.77 -4.31
C VAL A 4 -22.32 -5.49 -5.12
N THR A 5 -21.75 -4.78 -6.06
CA THR A 5 -20.64 -5.28 -6.85
C THR A 5 -19.34 -4.99 -6.13
N LYS A 6 -18.52 -6.01 -5.95
CA LYS A 6 -17.16 -5.88 -5.40
C LYS A 6 -16.18 -6.17 -6.51
N ALA A 7 -15.36 -5.18 -6.84
CA ALA A 7 -14.35 -5.31 -7.89
C ALA A 7 -12.96 -5.22 -7.27
N PRO A 8 -12.02 -6.08 -7.65
CA PRO A 8 -10.63 -5.93 -7.25
C PRO A 8 -10.00 -4.76 -8.01
N VAL A 9 -9.39 -3.83 -7.27
CA VAL A 9 -8.66 -2.71 -7.83
C VAL A 9 -7.21 -2.80 -7.34
N PRO A 10 -6.23 -3.02 -8.23
CA PRO A 10 -4.84 -3.03 -7.79
C PRO A 10 -4.42 -1.64 -7.31
N ILE A 11 -3.94 -1.54 -6.08
CA ILE A 11 -3.35 -0.31 -5.54
C ILE A 11 -1.84 -0.33 -5.77
N LEU A 12 -1.24 -1.50 -5.63
CA LEU A 12 0.15 -1.75 -5.95
C LEU A 12 0.28 -3.19 -6.42
N VAL A 13 0.65 -3.41 -7.68
CA VAL A 13 1.01 -4.75 -8.14
C VAL A 13 2.28 -5.21 -7.41
N ALA A 14 2.46 -6.52 -7.26
CA ALA A 14 3.61 -7.07 -6.56
C ALA A 14 4.92 -6.44 -7.08
N THR A 15 5.61 -5.72 -6.21
CA THR A 15 6.80 -4.93 -6.55
C THR A 15 7.91 -5.20 -5.55
N SER A 16 9.08 -5.55 -6.05
CA SER A 16 10.29 -5.70 -5.24
C SER A 16 10.89 -4.33 -4.96
N VAL A 17 11.12 -4.01 -3.69
CA VAL A 17 11.70 -2.74 -3.26
C VAL A 17 13.08 -3.00 -2.68
N SER A 18 14.09 -2.35 -3.27
CA SER A 18 15.48 -2.40 -2.79
C SER A 18 15.65 -1.61 -1.50
N PRO A 19 16.66 -1.93 -0.67
CA PRO A 19 16.95 -1.17 0.53
C PRO A 19 17.24 0.31 0.26
N GLY A 20 16.96 1.16 1.24
CA GLY A 20 17.32 2.58 1.22
C GLY A 20 16.17 3.54 1.03
N SER A 21 14.95 3.06 0.87
CA SER A 21 13.77 3.93 0.76
C SER A 21 13.26 4.41 2.12
N THR A 22 12.58 5.56 2.12
CA THR A 22 11.97 6.16 3.30
C THR A 22 10.51 6.49 3.02
N LYS A 23 9.74 6.85 4.05
CA LYS A 23 8.34 7.25 3.85
C LYS A 23 8.22 8.49 2.97
N ALA A 24 9.15 9.44 3.09
CA ALA A 24 9.16 10.64 2.25
C ALA A 24 9.56 10.34 0.79
N ALA A 25 10.38 9.31 0.60
CA ALA A 25 10.83 8.84 -0.72
C ALA A 25 10.64 7.32 -0.81
N PRO A 26 9.40 6.84 -0.90
CA PRO A 26 9.13 5.40 -0.91
C PRO A 26 9.68 4.74 -2.18
N GLY A 27 10.09 3.49 -2.02
CA GLY A 27 10.59 2.69 -3.14
C GLY A 27 9.51 2.21 -4.09
N ALA A 28 8.25 2.23 -3.65
CA ALA A 28 7.07 1.91 -4.45
C ALA A 28 5.87 2.66 -3.88
N GLY A 29 4.87 2.88 -4.71
CA GLY A 29 3.61 3.51 -4.34
C GLY A 29 3.29 4.70 -5.22
N THR A 30 2.42 4.48 -6.21
CA THR A 30 1.85 5.54 -7.05
C THR A 30 0.41 5.80 -6.65
N TRP A 31 -0.04 7.04 -6.87
CA TRP A 31 -1.43 7.41 -6.56
C TRP A 31 -2.40 6.69 -7.49
N VAL A 32 -3.44 6.11 -6.91
CA VAL A 32 -4.50 5.43 -7.63
C VAL A 32 -5.80 6.21 -7.41
N ASP A 33 -6.46 6.55 -8.51
CA ASP A 33 -7.77 7.21 -8.48
C ASP A 33 -8.85 6.19 -8.13
N VAL A 34 -9.52 6.41 -7.00
CA VAL A 34 -10.60 5.55 -6.51
C VAL A 34 -11.93 6.28 -6.43
N THR A 35 -12.05 7.43 -7.11
CA THR A 35 -13.28 8.25 -7.08
C THR A 35 -14.51 7.53 -7.63
N ALA A 36 -14.31 6.53 -8.49
CA ALA A 36 -15.42 5.76 -9.07
C ALA A 36 -16.04 4.76 -8.09
N TYR A 37 -15.47 4.59 -6.89
CA TYR A 37 -15.88 3.57 -5.94
C TYR A 37 -16.37 4.18 -4.63
N ASN A 38 -17.17 3.43 -3.90
CA ASN A 38 -17.68 3.79 -2.58
C ASN A 38 -16.82 3.18 -1.46
N GLY A 39 -15.52 3.41 -1.50
CA GLY A 39 -14.60 2.83 -0.55
C GLY A 39 -14.45 1.32 -0.72
N GLY A 40 -14.15 0.62 0.34
CA GLY A 40 -13.97 -0.82 0.34
C GLY A 40 -12.98 -1.28 1.39
N LEU A 41 -12.42 -2.46 1.18
CA LEU A 41 -11.43 -3.03 2.07
C LEU A 41 -10.06 -3.03 1.38
N LEU A 42 -9.11 -2.27 1.95
CA LEU A 42 -7.72 -2.32 1.53
C LEU A 42 -7.04 -3.53 2.13
N GLY A 43 -6.39 -4.30 1.29
CA GLY A 43 -5.53 -5.41 1.70
C GLY A 43 -4.10 -5.14 1.29
N GLY A 44 -3.15 -5.67 2.03
CA GLY A 44 -1.74 -5.58 1.72
C GLY A 44 -0.98 -6.84 2.09
N ARG A 45 0.13 -7.04 1.39
CA ARG A 45 1.00 -8.18 1.60
C ARG A 45 2.46 -7.75 1.50
N ILE A 46 3.25 -8.14 2.47
CA ILE A 46 4.70 -7.93 2.47
C ILE A 46 5.36 -9.31 2.52
N THR A 47 6.14 -9.63 1.50
CA THR A 47 6.80 -10.94 1.38
C THR A 47 8.31 -10.76 1.35
N ASN A 48 8.99 -11.36 2.33
CA ASN A 48 10.44 -11.39 2.38
C ASN A 48 10.98 -12.42 1.39
N SER A 49 12.13 -12.12 0.80
CA SER A 49 12.84 -13.07 -0.06
C SER A 49 13.48 -14.18 0.77
N SER A 50 14.13 -15.12 0.10
CA SER A 50 14.95 -16.16 0.77
C SER A 50 16.11 -15.57 1.56
N SER A 51 16.48 -14.30 1.29
CA SER A 51 17.44 -13.52 2.07
C SER A 51 16.67 -12.47 2.86
N ALA A 52 16.61 -12.63 4.18
CA ALA A 52 15.81 -11.78 5.06
C ALA A 52 16.32 -10.34 5.08
N PRO A 53 15.45 -9.34 5.23
CA PRO A 53 15.88 -7.97 5.46
C PRO A 53 16.48 -7.81 6.85
N GLY A 54 17.39 -6.86 7.01
CA GLY A 54 17.94 -6.52 8.33
C GLY A 54 16.95 -5.77 9.20
N VAL A 55 16.18 -4.86 8.59
CA VAL A 55 15.02 -4.20 9.19
C VAL A 55 13.82 -4.50 8.28
N GLN A 56 12.68 -4.74 8.88
CA GLN A 56 11.45 -5.08 8.18
C GLN A 56 11.02 -4.00 7.19
N GLY A 57 10.39 -4.42 6.09
CA GLY A 57 9.70 -3.50 5.20
C GLY A 57 8.45 -2.95 5.86
N GLN A 58 8.10 -1.71 5.52
CA GLN A 58 6.90 -1.04 6.04
C GLN A 58 6.04 -0.55 4.90
N MET A 59 4.73 -0.56 5.12
CA MET A 59 3.75 0.00 4.20
C MET A 59 2.89 0.99 4.96
N THR A 60 2.80 2.22 4.43
CA THR A 60 1.84 3.21 4.90
C THR A 60 0.83 3.45 3.80
N TRP A 61 -0.45 3.13 4.06
CA TRP A 61 -1.51 3.59 3.18
C TRP A 61 -1.73 5.06 3.42
N GLN A 62 -1.70 5.82 2.33
CA GLN A 62 -1.84 7.27 2.35
C GLN A 62 -2.93 7.70 1.38
N TRP A 63 -3.52 8.86 1.65
CA TRP A 63 -4.46 9.46 0.72
C TRP A 63 -4.10 10.92 0.47
N THR A 64 -4.59 11.45 -0.63
CA THR A 64 -4.49 12.87 -0.97
C THR A 64 -5.77 13.33 -1.66
N PRO A 65 -6.20 14.58 -1.43
CA PRO A 65 -7.32 15.13 -2.21
C PRO A 65 -6.95 15.43 -3.66
N ASP A 66 -5.67 15.71 -3.94
CA ASP A 66 -5.18 16.03 -5.29
C ASP A 66 -3.69 15.74 -5.42
N PRO A 67 -3.30 14.69 -6.17
CA PRO A 67 -1.89 14.34 -6.35
C PRO A 67 -1.13 15.33 -7.25
N ASN A 68 -1.83 16.23 -7.94
CA ASN A 68 -1.22 17.21 -8.83
C ASN A 68 -1.08 18.60 -8.17
N ALA A 69 -1.51 18.74 -6.93
CA ALA A 69 -1.37 20.00 -6.20
C ALA A 69 0.10 20.31 -5.90
N THR A 70 0.41 21.60 -5.72
CA THR A 70 1.77 22.04 -5.38
C THR A 70 1.69 22.95 -4.14
N PRO A 71 2.15 22.48 -2.96
CA PRO A 71 2.61 21.12 -2.67
C PRO A 71 1.47 20.11 -2.58
N VAL A 72 1.77 18.84 -2.79
CA VAL A 72 0.81 17.75 -2.57
C VAL A 72 0.60 17.58 -1.08
N LYS A 73 -0.66 17.54 -0.64
CA LYS A 73 -1.02 17.25 0.75
C LYS A 73 -1.26 15.76 0.91
N ILE A 74 -0.46 15.13 1.74
CA ILE A 74 -0.47 13.69 1.94
C ILE A 74 -0.84 13.38 3.39
N TYR A 75 -1.80 12.48 3.58
CA TYR A 75 -2.28 12.08 4.90
C TYR A 75 -2.13 10.57 5.06
N ASP A 76 -1.67 10.14 6.23
CA ASP A 76 -1.53 8.72 6.54
C ASP A 76 -2.88 8.14 6.98
N LEU A 77 -3.23 6.97 6.43
CA LEU A 77 -4.37 6.18 6.88
C LEU A 77 -3.92 5.20 7.96
N TRP A 78 -2.89 4.44 7.68
CA TRP A 78 -2.34 3.44 8.60
C TRP A 78 -0.98 2.96 8.15
N THR A 79 -0.10 2.68 9.13
CA THR A 79 1.23 2.12 8.90
C THR A 79 1.31 0.73 9.53
N TRP A 80 1.87 -0.22 8.79
CA TRP A 80 2.12 -1.57 9.27
C TRP A 80 3.39 -2.12 8.63
N GLY A 81 3.91 -3.21 9.15
CA GLY A 81 5.17 -3.76 8.69
C GLY A 81 5.17 -5.26 8.58
N GLY A 82 6.13 -5.78 7.83
CA GLY A 82 6.47 -7.19 7.77
C GLY A 82 7.31 -7.62 8.97
N ASP A 83 8.14 -8.61 8.75
CA ASP A 83 9.08 -9.08 9.75
C ASP A 83 10.48 -9.27 9.15
N THR A 84 11.39 -9.90 9.88
CA THR A 84 12.76 -10.14 9.44
C THR A 84 13.06 -11.64 9.25
N VAL A 85 12.03 -12.44 9.01
CA VAL A 85 12.17 -13.88 8.76
C VAL A 85 12.23 -14.14 7.25
N ALA A 86 13.22 -14.90 6.82
CA ALA A 86 13.38 -15.26 5.39
C ALA A 86 12.14 -15.99 4.88
N GLY A 87 11.65 -15.60 3.72
CA GLY A 87 10.50 -16.21 3.06
C GLY A 87 9.14 -15.95 3.71
N SER A 88 9.09 -15.15 4.78
CA SER A 88 7.85 -14.87 5.50
C SER A 88 6.95 -13.92 4.74
N THR A 89 5.64 -14.11 4.88
CA THR A 89 4.61 -13.22 4.33
C THR A 89 3.77 -12.68 5.47
N THR A 90 3.63 -11.34 5.50
CA THR A 90 2.76 -10.64 6.46
C THR A 90 1.64 -9.97 5.68
N THR A 91 0.42 -10.07 6.20
CA THR A 91 -0.76 -9.45 5.58
C THR A 91 -1.46 -8.54 6.57
N ALA A 92 -2.15 -7.53 6.03
CA ALA A 92 -2.95 -6.60 6.81
C ALA A 92 -4.10 -6.09 5.96
N SER A 93 -5.11 -5.55 6.61
CA SER A 93 -6.22 -4.89 5.92
C SER A 93 -6.85 -3.82 6.78
N ILE A 94 -7.35 -2.77 6.12
CA ILE A 94 -8.14 -1.72 6.75
C ILE A 94 -9.29 -1.33 5.82
N ARG A 95 -10.33 -0.70 6.39
CA ARG A 95 -11.41 -0.16 5.59
C ARG A 95 -10.99 1.18 4.98
N LEU A 96 -11.23 1.34 3.68
CA LEU A 96 -11.07 2.61 2.99
C LEU A 96 -12.40 3.34 2.96
N ASP A 97 -12.41 4.58 3.47
CA ASP A 97 -13.59 5.43 3.48
C ASP A 97 -13.97 5.83 2.05
N LYS A 98 -15.26 5.90 1.77
CA LYS A 98 -15.79 6.29 0.46
C LYS A 98 -15.44 7.71 0.05
N GLU A 99 -15.03 8.55 1.00
CA GLU A 99 -14.66 9.94 0.74
C GLU A 99 -13.25 10.09 0.18
N VAL A 100 -12.44 9.03 0.23
CA VAL A 100 -11.07 9.06 -0.29
C VAL A 100 -11.10 9.04 -1.80
N LYS A 101 -10.42 10.01 -2.43
CA LYS A 101 -10.34 10.14 -3.89
C LYS A 101 -9.11 9.45 -4.47
N PHE A 102 -7.97 9.62 -3.83
CA PHE A 102 -6.69 9.06 -4.27
C PHE A 102 -6.01 8.38 -3.11
N VAL A 103 -5.52 7.18 -3.34
CA VAL A 103 -4.85 6.35 -2.33
C VAL A 103 -3.56 5.77 -2.92
N ARG A 104 -2.56 5.58 -2.07
CA ARG A 104 -1.35 4.83 -2.43
C ARG A 104 -0.87 3.98 -1.27
N ALA A 105 -0.13 2.93 -1.60
CA ALA A 105 0.62 2.13 -0.65
C ALA A 105 2.08 2.55 -0.72
N ALA A 106 2.54 3.39 0.19
CA ALA A 106 3.93 3.81 0.25
C ALA A 106 4.75 2.72 0.95
N CYS A 107 5.75 2.17 0.27
CA CYS A 107 6.55 1.03 0.72
C CYS A 107 8.00 1.44 0.91
N TYR A 108 8.57 1.14 2.08
CA TYR A 108 9.88 1.65 2.47
C TYR A 108 10.46 0.90 3.68
N GLY A 109 11.66 1.27 4.07
CA GLY A 109 12.24 0.96 5.38
C GLY A 109 13.03 -0.33 5.48
N ASN A 110 12.90 -1.25 4.52
CA ASN A 110 13.67 -2.48 4.55
C ASN A 110 15.16 -2.20 4.31
N THR A 111 16.01 -2.94 5.01
CA THR A 111 17.47 -2.84 4.86
C THR A 111 18.05 -4.18 4.43
N THR A 112 19.26 -4.15 3.89
CA THR A 112 20.08 -5.30 3.52
C THR A 112 19.58 -6.03 2.27
N ASN A 113 18.30 -6.42 2.21
CA ASN A 113 17.76 -7.22 1.10
C ASN A 113 16.43 -6.65 0.61
N PRO A 114 16.08 -6.90 -0.67
CA PRO A 114 14.78 -6.50 -1.22
C PRO A 114 13.63 -7.21 -0.55
N VAL A 115 12.48 -6.56 -0.54
CA VAL A 115 11.20 -7.06 -0.03
C VAL A 115 10.13 -6.79 -1.06
N THR A 116 9.20 -7.71 -1.25
CA THR A 116 8.11 -7.56 -2.20
C THR A 116 6.86 -7.06 -1.50
N PHE A 117 6.27 -6.00 -2.04
CA PHE A 117 5.06 -5.37 -1.53
C PHE A 117 3.93 -5.48 -2.55
N GLU A 118 2.72 -5.64 -2.05
CA GLU A 118 1.52 -5.70 -2.89
C GLU A 118 0.33 -5.17 -2.11
N SER A 119 -0.60 -4.49 -2.79
CA SER A 119 -1.81 -3.98 -2.16
C SER A 119 -2.97 -3.96 -3.15
N ASP A 120 -4.16 -4.32 -2.66
CA ASP A 120 -5.39 -4.36 -3.43
C ASP A 120 -6.53 -3.69 -2.67
N LEU A 121 -7.50 -3.18 -3.41
CA LEU A 121 -8.76 -2.70 -2.86
C LEU A 121 -9.88 -3.61 -3.35
N ALA A 122 -10.63 -4.21 -2.42
CA ALA A 122 -11.91 -4.81 -2.71
C ALA A 122 -12.94 -3.68 -2.71
N ALA A 123 -13.14 -3.07 -3.88
CA ALA A 123 -13.94 -1.86 -4.01
C ALA A 123 -15.43 -2.13 -3.96
N SER A 124 -16.14 -1.24 -3.28
CA SER A 124 -17.61 -1.20 -3.31
C SER A 124 -18.07 -0.27 -4.42
N SER A 125 -19.10 -0.67 -5.13
CA SER A 125 -19.70 0.12 -6.20
C SER A 125 -20.70 1.14 -5.69
#